data_724ecd7d39441005793780ebf073f49b
#
_entry.id   724ecd7d39441005793780ebf073f49b
#
_cell.length_a   1.000
_cell.length_b   1.000
_cell.length_c   1.000
_cell.angle_alpha   90.00
_cell.angle_beta   90.00
_cell.angle_gamma   90.00
#
_symmetry.space_group_name_H-M   'P 1'
#
loop_
_entity.id
_entity.type
_entity.pdbx_description
1 polymer ?
#
loop_
_entity_poly.entity_id
_entity_poly.type
_entity_poly.pdbx_seq_one_letter_code
_entity_poly.pdbx_strand_id
1 'polypeptide(L)'
;LIIIEEFQNIVRIDQLFMDSVIAMVKHIITDKKVMIILTCSSIAWVENSMVSAIGSAAYSINAFIKLKELNFSDVVSMFPECDARSALYIYAITGGIPEYLDGFRQDKSIKENVCNIFLKDNAVFRNSMLYYLKDEFRETGVYNTLLECLASGLNKLNEIHKSTGYGRDKISVYLNNLIEREIAEKIFSYDKGPEHNVRKGLYRIKDG
;
A
#
# COMPACT_ATOMS: atom_id res chain seq x y z
N LEU A 1 4.44 3.58 27.42
CA LEU A 1 4.15 3.38 26.00
C LEU A 1 3.60 1.96 25.80
N ILE A 2 2.48 1.86 25.11
CA ILE A 2 1.88 0.58 24.67
C ILE A 2 1.73 0.68 23.16
N ILE A 3 2.20 -0.34 22.43
CA ILE A 3 2.06 -0.44 20.96
C ILE A 3 1.23 -1.68 20.67
N ILE A 4 0.18 -1.52 19.89
CA ILE A 4 -0.71 -2.61 19.45
C ILE A 4 -0.65 -2.62 17.92
N GLU A 5 -0.01 -3.66 17.39
CA GLU A 5 0.19 -3.80 15.95
C GLU A 5 -0.99 -4.50 15.29
N GLU A 6 -1.30 -4.09 14.06
CA GLU A 6 -2.36 -4.66 13.22
C GLU A 6 -3.70 -4.76 13.97
N PHE A 7 -4.05 -3.70 14.72
CA PHE A 7 -5.20 -3.72 15.62
C PHE A 7 -6.52 -4.00 14.90
N GLN A 8 -6.64 -3.73 13.60
CA GLN A 8 -7.81 -4.05 12.80
C GLN A 8 -8.11 -5.56 12.78
N ASN A 9 -7.08 -6.40 12.88
CA ASN A 9 -7.25 -7.85 12.93
C ASN A 9 -7.89 -8.29 14.26
N ILE A 10 -7.53 -7.61 15.35
CA ILE A 10 -8.14 -7.87 16.66
C ILE A 10 -9.60 -7.40 16.65
N VAL A 11 -9.86 -6.20 16.13
CA VAL A 11 -11.23 -5.64 16.04
C VAL A 11 -12.15 -6.53 15.19
N ARG A 12 -11.63 -7.18 14.14
CA ARG A 12 -12.41 -8.13 13.32
C ARG A 12 -12.85 -9.37 14.09
N ILE A 13 -12.10 -9.79 15.09
CA ILE A 13 -12.38 -10.97 15.93
C ILE A 13 -13.18 -10.58 17.17
N ASP A 14 -12.80 -9.48 17.82
CA ASP A 14 -13.41 -8.97 19.04
C ASP A 14 -13.81 -7.51 18.87
N GLN A 15 -15.09 -7.26 18.64
CA GLN A 15 -15.64 -5.92 18.44
C GLN A 15 -15.58 -5.06 19.72
N LEU A 16 -15.48 -5.68 20.92
CA LEU A 16 -15.37 -4.99 22.19
C LEU A 16 -13.92 -4.66 22.57
N PHE A 17 -12.96 -5.08 21.77
CA PHE A 17 -11.55 -4.84 22.04
C PHE A 17 -11.23 -3.36 22.30
N MET A 18 -11.72 -2.47 21.46
CA MET A 18 -11.47 -1.03 21.62
C MET A 18 -12.11 -0.44 22.87
N ASP A 19 -13.29 -0.90 23.23
CA ASP A 19 -13.95 -0.47 24.49
C ASP A 19 -13.13 -0.92 25.70
N SER A 20 -12.56 -2.12 25.66
CA SER A 20 -11.66 -2.63 26.69
C SER A 20 -10.37 -1.81 26.80
N VAL A 21 -9.77 -1.43 25.66
CA VAL A 21 -8.59 -0.54 25.61
C VAL A 21 -8.92 0.81 26.23
N ILE A 22 -10.04 1.42 25.88
CA ILE A 22 -10.46 2.71 26.41
C ILE A 22 -10.75 2.64 27.92
N ALA A 23 -11.43 1.58 28.38
CA ALA A 23 -11.67 1.36 29.79
C ALA A 23 -10.35 1.25 30.58
N MET A 24 -9.39 0.47 30.04
CA MET A 24 -8.05 0.35 30.61
C MET A 24 -7.35 1.71 30.70
N VAL A 25 -7.38 2.48 29.61
CA VAL A 25 -6.77 3.82 29.55
C VAL A 25 -7.37 4.74 30.61
N LYS A 26 -8.69 4.79 30.73
CA LYS A 26 -9.38 5.62 31.73
C LYS A 26 -8.97 5.28 33.17
N HIS A 27 -8.74 4.01 33.48
CA HIS A 27 -8.25 3.58 34.80
C HIS A 27 -6.79 3.95 35.04
N ILE A 28 -5.93 3.90 34.00
CA ILE A 28 -4.49 4.14 34.13
C ILE A 28 -4.16 5.65 34.15
N ILE A 29 -4.93 6.48 33.43
CA ILE A 29 -4.66 7.92 33.24
C ILE A 29 -4.81 8.71 34.53
N THR A 30 -5.54 8.21 35.54
CA THR A 30 -5.70 8.93 36.81
C THR A 30 -4.36 9.21 37.51
N ASP A 31 -3.34 8.38 37.33
CA ASP A 31 -2.06 8.49 38.03
C ASP A 31 -0.80 8.44 37.12
N LYS A 32 -0.93 8.09 35.85
CA LYS A 32 0.23 7.86 34.96
C LYS A 32 0.03 8.45 33.58
N LYS A 33 1.09 9.01 33.01
CA LYS A 33 1.12 9.40 31.57
C LYS A 33 1.27 8.15 30.71
N VAL A 34 0.25 7.79 29.98
CA VAL A 34 0.24 6.65 29.07
C VAL A 34 0.07 7.13 27.64
N MET A 35 0.89 6.58 26.72
CA MET A 35 0.73 6.73 25.28
C MET A 35 0.40 5.36 24.71
N ILE A 36 -0.64 5.27 23.89
CA ILE A 36 -0.99 4.07 23.13
C ILE A 36 -0.85 4.38 21.63
N ILE A 37 -0.13 3.53 20.94
CA ILE A 37 0.03 3.58 19.48
C ILE A 37 -0.65 2.35 18.91
N LEU A 38 -1.61 2.57 18.02
CA LEU A 38 -2.28 1.52 17.25
C LEU A 38 -1.72 1.57 15.83
N THR A 39 -1.19 0.46 15.32
CA THR A 39 -0.75 0.38 13.93
C THR A 39 -1.73 -0.43 13.09
N CYS A 40 -1.84 -0.09 11.82
CA CYS A 40 -2.69 -0.76 10.84
C CYS A 40 -2.04 -0.67 9.45
N SER A 41 -1.85 -1.79 8.79
CA SER A 41 -1.33 -1.82 7.41
C SER A 41 -2.40 -1.53 6.36
N SER A 42 -3.68 -1.73 6.68
CA SER A 42 -4.79 -1.52 5.75
C SER A 42 -5.31 -0.08 5.80
N ILE A 43 -4.74 0.79 4.96
CA ILE A 43 -5.15 2.20 4.83
C ILE A 43 -6.64 2.30 4.51
N ALA A 44 -7.12 1.51 3.54
CA ALA A 44 -8.52 1.50 3.14
C ALA A 44 -9.47 1.13 4.30
N TRP A 45 -9.05 0.24 5.20
CA TRP A 45 -9.86 -0.08 6.38
C TRP A 45 -9.93 1.11 7.35
N VAL A 46 -8.81 1.80 7.58
CA VAL A 46 -8.80 2.99 8.46
C VAL A 46 -9.68 4.09 7.90
N GLU A 47 -9.58 4.38 6.61
CA GLU A 47 -10.30 5.48 5.96
C GLU A 47 -11.80 5.19 5.77
N ASN A 48 -12.20 3.95 5.48
CA ASN A 48 -13.57 3.64 5.08
C ASN A 48 -14.37 2.83 6.11
N SER A 49 -13.71 2.07 6.99
CA SER A 49 -14.40 1.08 7.82
C SER A 49 -14.15 1.25 9.32
N MET A 50 -13.05 1.87 9.72
CA MET A 50 -12.63 1.93 11.12
C MET A 50 -13.71 2.55 12.04
N VAL A 51 -14.26 3.69 11.65
CA VAL A 51 -15.26 4.40 12.47
C VAL A 51 -16.50 3.53 12.70
N SER A 52 -16.96 2.82 11.69
CA SER A 52 -18.09 1.89 11.82
C SER A 52 -17.74 0.64 12.64
N ALA A 53 -16.49 0.18 12.56
CA ALA A 53 -16.03 -1.03 13.25
C ALA A 53 -15.81 -0.81 14.77
N ILE A 54 -15.28 0.35 15.17
CA ILE A 54 -14.95 0.67 16.55
C ILE A 54 -15.92 1.67 17.20
N GLY A 55 -16.90 2.17 16.47
CA GLY A 55 -17.98 3.03 16.98
C GLY A 55 -17.46 4.26 17.72
N SER A 56 -18.00 4.51 18.90
CA SER A 56 -17.66 5.68 19.74
C SER A 56 -16.20 5.71 20.19
N ALA A 57 -15.50 4.58 20.17
CA ALA A 57 -14.08 4.48 20.49
C ALA A 57 -13.21 5.32 19.55
N ALA A 58 -13.65 5.55 18.30
CA ALA A 58 -12.97 6.41 17.33
C ALA A 58 -12.72 7.83 17.85
N TYR A 59 -13.65 8.38 18.64
CA TYR A 59 -13.52 9.72 19.22
C TYR A 59 -12.46 9.82 20.32
N SER A 60 -11.95 8.70 20.80
CA SER A 60 -10.87 8.65 21.79
C SER A 60 -9.47 8.67 21.15
N ILE A 61 -9.38 8.54 19.83
CA ILE A 61 -8.12 8.61 19.10
C ILE A 61 -7.76 10.09 18.91
N ASN A 62 -6.60 10.49 19.45
CA ASN A 62 -6.20 11.90 19.47
C ASN A 62 -5.48 12.35 18.19
N ALA A 63 -4.84 11.42 17.49
CA ALA A 63 -4.09 11.71 16.26
C ALA A 63 -4.06 10.51 15.30
N PHE A 64 -3.99 10.82 14.02
CA PHE A 64 -3.76 9.86 12.94
C PHE A 64 -2.50 10.26 12.20
N ILE A 65 -1.62 9.29 11.97
CA ILE A 65 -0.40 9.46 11.19
C ILE A 65 -0.45 8.45 10.05
N LYS A 66 -0.63 8.95 8.81
CA LYS A 66 -0.48 8.14 7.61
C LYS A 66 0.98 8.21 7.18
N LEU A 67 1.72 7.11 7.35
CA LEU A 67 3.07 7.00 6.82
C LEU A 67 3.01 6.97 5.29
N LYS A 68 3.90 7.72 4.69
CA LYS A 68 4.09 7.77 3.24
C LYS A 68 5.48 7.27 2.90
N GLU A 69 5.66 6.92 1.66
CA GLU A 69 6.96 6.63 1.07
C GLU A 69 7.90 7.84 1.25
N LEU A 70 9.19 7.60 1.32
CA LEU A 70 10.20 8.65 1.34
C LEU A 70 10.20 9.40 0.02
N ASN A 71 10.34 10.71 0.06
CA ASN A 71 10.43 11.51 -1.15
C ASN A 71 11.85 11.44 -1.76
N PHE A 72 12.00 11.95 -2.98
CA PHE A 72 13.29 11.90 -3.69
C PHE A 72 14.43 12.58 -2.91
N SER A 73 14.17 13.68 -2.20
CA SER A 73 15.19 14.37 -1.39
C SER A 73 15.67 13.50 -0.22
N ASP A 74 14.76 12.73 0.38
CA ASP A 74 15.11 11.78 1.45
C ASP A 74 16.01 10.67 0.91
N VAL A 75 15.68 10.13 -0.28
CA VAL A 75 16.50 9.10 -0.94
C VAL A 75 17.90 9.63 -1.29
N VAL A 76 18.01 10.85 -1.82
CA VAL A 76 19.32 11.50 -2.07
C VAL A 76 20.13 11.59 -0.77
N SER A 77 19.47 11.92 0.33
CA SER A 77 20.14 12.02 1.64
C SER A 77 20.59 10.66 2.18
N MET A 78 19.89 9.58 1.87
CA MET A 78 20.25 8.20 2.24
C MET A 78 21.44 7.66 1.43
N PHE A 79 21.63 8.16 0.19
CA PHE A 79 22.67 7.69 -0.72
C PHE A 79 23.63 8.83 -1.13
N PRO A 80 24.37 9.43 -0.18
CA PRO A 80 25.20 10.62 -0.42
C PRO A 80 26.38 10.42 -1.39
N GLU A 81 26.80 9.17 -1.58
CA GLU A 81 27.90 8.83 -2.51
C GLU A 81 27.40 8.59 -3.95
N CYS A 82 26.07 8.53 -4.14
CA CYS A 82 25.49 8.34 -5.46
C CYS A 82 25.39 9.67 -6.21
N ASP A 83 25.63 9.62 -7.52
CA ASP A 83 25.28 10.75 -8.38
C ASP A 83 23.74 10.92 -8.50
N ALA A 84 23.30 12.10 -8.92
CA ALA A 84 21.88 12.42 -9.02
C ALA A 84 21.11 11.46 -9.93
N ARG A 85 21.76 10.93 -10.98
CA ARG A 85 21.17 9.98 -11.92
C ARG A 85 20.94 8.62 -11.26
N SER A 86 21.93 8.14 -10.52
CA SER A 86 21.82 6.89 -9.75
C SER A 86 20.75 7.00 -8.66
N ALA A 87 20.72 8.11 -7.92
CA ALA A 87 19.68 8.36 -6.92
C ALA A 87 18.27 8.37 -7.55
N LEU A 88 18.12 8.96 -8.75
CA LEU A 88 16.84 8.92 -9.48
C LEU A 88 16.44 7.51 -9.88
N TYR A 89 17.37 6.67 -10.32
CA TYR A 89 17.08 5.27 -10.62
C TYR A 89 16.68 4.48 -9.36
N ILE A 90 17.41 4.69 -8.25
CA ILE A 90 17.06 4.07 -6.98
C ILE A 90 15.62 4.44 -6.60
N TYR A 91 15.29 5.73 -6.61
CA TYR A 91 13.96 6.22 -6.30
C TYR A 91 12.88 5.63 -7.22
N ALA A 92 13.12 5.66 -8.54
CA ALA A 92 12.18 5.14 -9.53
C ALA A 92 11.92 3.62 -9.40
N ILE A 93 12.91 2.86 -8.90
CA ILE A 93 12.79 1.41 -8.71
C ILE A 93 12.12 1.07 -7.39
N THR A 94 12.44 1.83 -6.33
CA THR A 94 12.01 1.51 -4.96
C THR A 94 10.71 2.22 -4.57
N GLY A 95 10.29 3.24 -5.33
CA GLY A 95 9.14 4.09 -4.98
C GLY A 95 9.33 4.86 -3.67
N GLY A 96 10.56 4.93 -3.12
CA GLY A 96 10.81 5.53 -1.82
C GLY A 96 10.44 4.63 -0.64
N ILE A 97 10.16 3.35 -0.86
CA ILE A 97 9.82 2.40 0.20
C ILE A 97 11.09 2.07 1.02
N PRO A 98 11.12 2.40 2.34
CA PRO A 98 12.33 2.26 3.16
C PRO A 98 12.93 0.85 3.16
N GLU A 99 12.09 -0.17 3.19
CA GLU A 99 12.51 -1.58 3.19
C GLU A 99 13.27 -1.95 1.91
N TYR A 100 12.84 -1.44 0.76
CA TYR A 100 13.55 -1.65 -0.51
C TYR A 100 14.85 -0.85 -0.55
N LEU A 101 14.84 0.39 -0.04
CA LEU A 101 16.02 1.25 0.02
C LEU A 101 17.13 0.65 0.88
N ASP A 102 16.80 0.05 2.02
CA ASP A 102 17.75 -0.61 2.92
C ASP A 102 18.47 -1.78 2.25
N GLY A 103 17.85 -2.40 1.27
CA GLY A 103 18.45 -3.46 0.46
C GLY A 103 19.48 -2.96 -0.56
N PHE A 104 19.48 -1.67 -0.92
CA PHE A 104 20.40 -1.11 -1.92
C PHE A 104 21.78 -0.82 -1.33
N ARG A 105 22.81 -1.22 -2.04
CA ARG A 105 24.21 -1.01 -1.66
C ARG A 105 24.87 0.00 -2.59
N GLN A 106 25.49 1.03 -2.00
CA GLN A 106 26.15 2.11 -2.76
C GLN A 106 27.42 1.62 -3.50
N ASP A 107 28.07 0.56 -2.98
CA ASP A 107 29.26 -0.05 -3.58
C ASP A 107 28.94 -0.94 -4.82
N LYS A 108 27.67 -1.08 -5.20
CA LYS A 108 27.22 -1.90 -6.33
C LYS A 108 26.52 -1.06 -7.39
N SER A 109 26.59 -1.54 -8.63
CA SER A 109 25.80 -0.94 -9.70
C SER A 109 24.29 -1.11 -9.47
N ILE A 110 23.48 -0.22 -10.03
CA ILE A 110 22.01 -0.32 -10.01
C ILE A 110 21.54 -1.70 -10.50
N LYS A 111 22.12 -2.18 -11.59
CA LYS A 111 21.79 -3.50 -12.16
C LYS A 111 22.05 -4.64 -11.17
N GLU A 112 23.19 -4.63 -10.49
CA GLU A 112 23.53 -5.64 -9.48
C GLU A 112 22.59 -5.59 -8.29
N ASN A 113 22.25 -4.39 -7.81
CA ASN A 113 21.29 -4.20 -6.74
C ASN A 113 19.92 -4.79 -7.14
N VAL A 114 19.38 -4.40 -8.28
CA VAL A 114 18.10 -4.90 -8.78
C VAL A 114 18.10 -6.42 -8.90
N CYS A 115 19.15 -6.99 -9.49
CA CYS A 115 19.28 -8.45 -9.61
C CYS A 115 19.30 -9.14 -8.24
N ASN A 116 20.05 -8.59 -7.26
CA ASN A 116 20.20 -9.21 -5.96
C ASN A 116 18.94 -9.09 -5.08
N ILE A 117 18.20 -7.99 -5.21
CA ILE A 117 17.09 -7.64 -4.32
C ILE A 117 15.76 -8.18 -4.86
N PHE A 118 15.56 -8.17 -6.19
CA PHE A 118 14.26 -8.46 -6.80
C PHE A 118 14.25 -9.65 -7.77
N LEU A 119 15.35 -9.96 -8.49
CA LEU A 119 15.27 -10.84 -9.66
C LEU A 119 15.81 -12.25 -9.46
N LYS A 120 16.84 -12.43 -8.62
CA LYS A 120 17.40 -13.75 -8.35
C LYS A 120 16.40 -14.64 -7.62
N ASP A 121 16.54 -15.96 -7.76
CA ASP A 121 15.63 -16.93 -7.12
C ASP A 121 15.60 -16.82 -5.59
N ASN A 122 16.70 -16.42 -4.97
CA ASN A 122 16.83 -16.18 -3.54
C ASN A 122 16.74 -14.69 -3.16
N ALA A 123 16.28 -13.82 -4.05
CA ALA A 123 16.15 -12.39 -3.75
C ALA A 123 15.06 -12.15 -2.71
N VAL A 124 15.36 -11.29 -1.73
CA VAL A 124 14.50 -11.04 -0.56
C VAL A 124 13.09 -10.57 -0.98
N PHE A 125 13.02 -9.70 -1.98
CA PHE A 125 11.76 -9.10 -2.41
C PHE A 125 11.18 -9.69 -3.70
N ARG A 126 11.73 -10.82 -4.20
CA ARG A 126 11.21 -11.46 -5.43
C ARG A 126 9.71 -11.72 -5.40
N ASN A 127 9.20 -12.13 -4.26
CA ASN A 127 7.80 -12.51 -4.09
C ASN A 127 7.03 -11.57 -3.15
N SER A 128 7.58 -10.40 -2.81
CA SER A 128 6.96 -9.49 -1.85
C SER A 128 5.53 -9.09 -2.24
N MET A 129 5.32 -8.77 -3.51
CA MET A 129 3.99 -8.45 -4.03
C MET A 129 3.02 -9.64 -3.92
N LEU A 130 3.46 -10.86 -4.19
CA LEU A 130 2.62 -12.05 -4.05
C LEU A 130 2.24 -12.33 -2.60
N TYR A 131 3.16 -12.11 -1.66
CA TYR A 131 2.85 -12.21 -0.22
C TYR A 131 1.85 -11.14 0.19
N TYR A 132 2.08 -9.89 -0.19
CA TYR A 132 1.15 -8.80 0.06
C TYR A 132 -0.26 -9.12 -0.49
N LEU A 133 -0.37 -9.60 -1.74
CA LEU A 133 -1.65 -9.97 -2.33
C LEU A 133 -2.34 -11.12 -1.59
N LYS A 134 -1.58 -12.08 -1.03
CA LYS A 134 -2.13 -13.20 -0.24
C LYS A 134 -2.73 -12.73 1.08
N ASP A 135 -2.12 -11.75 1.71
CA ASP A 135 -2.59 -11.20 2.97
C ASP A 135 -3.85 -10.35 2.78
N GLU A 136 -3.93 -9.61 1.67
CA GLU A 136 -5.04 -8.70 1.38
C GLU A 136 -6.22 -9.33 0.64
N PHE A 137 -5.98 -10.37 -0.17
CA PHE A 137 -6.99 -10.91 -1.09
C PHE A 137 -7.08 -12.44 -1.08
N ARG A 138 -8.31 -12.96 -1.26
CA ARG A 138 -8.54 -14.40 -1.36
C ARG A 138 -8.15 -14.99 -2.73
N GLU A 139 -8.48 -14.30 -3.82
CA GLU A 139 -8.23 -14.76 -5.21
C GLU A 139 -6.96 -14.11 -5.80
N THR A 140 -5.82 -14.33 -5.17
CA THR A 140 -4.54 -13.70 -5.51
C THR A 140 -4.13 -13.85 -6.98
N GLY A 141 -4.45 -14.99 -7.60
CA GLY A 141 -4.11 -15.24 -9.01
C GLY A 141 -4.75 -14.25 -9.98
N VAL A 142 -6.01 -13.83 -9.73
CA VAL A 142 -6.69 -12.84 -10.56
C VAL A 142 -6.03 -11.47 -10.43
N TYR A 143 -5.73 -11.05 -9.21
CA TYR A 143 -5.05 -9.76 -8.96
C TYR A 143 -3.67 -9.72 -9.58
N ASN A 144 -2.87 -10.80 -9.43
CA ASN A 144 -1.56 -10.89 -10.06
C ASN A 144 -1.65 -10.76 -11.59
N THR A 145 -2.57 -11.47 -12.22
CA THR A 145 -2.80 -11.37 -13.68
C THR A 145 -3.17 -9.95 -14.11
N LEU A 146 -4.00 -9.24 -13.34
CA LEU A 146 -4.37 -7.85 -13.63
C LEU A 146 -3.17 -6.91 -13.49
N LEU A 147 -2.36 -7.07 -12.45
CA LEU A 147 -1.15 -6.29 -12.25
C LEU A 147 -0.12 -6.54 -13.35
N GLU A 148 0.06 -7.79 -13.80
CA GLU A 148 0.89 -8.12 -14.95
C GLU A 148 0.41 -7.45 -16.25
N CYS A 149 -0.91 -7.40 -16.47
CA CYS A 149 -1.49 -6.67 -17.60
C CYS A 149 -1.16 -5.18 -17.53
N LEU A 150 -1.36 -4.55 -16.36
CA LEU A 150 -1.06 -3.13 -16.17
C LEU A 150 0.44 -2.84 -16.33
N ALA A 151 1.31 -3.66 -15.75
CA ALA A 151 2.77 -3.56 -15.90
C ALA A 151 3.23 -3.72 -17.35
N SER A 152 2.49 -4.51 -18.16
CA SER A 152 2.74 -4.68 -19.60
C SER A 152 2.15 -3.55 -20.46
N GLY A 153 1.54 -2.53 -19.84
CA GLY A 153 0.96 -1.37 -20.54
C GLY A 153 -0.47 -1.56 -21.06
N LEU A 154 -1.14 -2.67 -20.70
CA LEU A 154 -2.55 -2.88 -21.02
C LEU A 154 -3.41 -2.10 -20.02
N ASN A 155 -3.76 -0.88 -20.36
CA ASN A 155 -4.36 0.08 -19.42
C ASN A 155 -5.87 0.34 -19.65
N LYS A 156 -6.49 -0.31 -20.63
CA LYS A 156 -7.93 -0.20 -20.88
C LYS A 156 -8.66 -1.49 -20.53
N LEU A 157 -9.84 -1.36 -19.97
CA LEU A 157 -10.69 -2.50 -19.59
C LEU A 157 -10.85 -3.52 -20.74
N ASN A 158 -11.03 -3.03 -21.98
CA ASN A 158 -11.18 -3.91 -23.15
C ASN A 158 -9.89 -4.62 -23.54
N GLU A 159 -8.73 -4.01 -23.34
CA GLU A 159 -7.42 -4.62 -23.63
C GLU A 159 -7.16 -5.76 -22.64
N ILE A 160 -7.41 -5.49 -21.34
CA ILE A 160 -7.29 -6.49 -20.28
C ILE A 160 -8.28 -7.64 -20.50
N HIS A 161 -9.54 -7.34 -20.86
CA HIS A 161 -10.54 -8.36 -21.19
C HIS A 161 -10.09 -9.28 -22.31
N LYS A 162 -9.56 -8.72 -23.41
CA LYS A 162 -9.06 -9.50 -24.55
C LYS A 162 -7.85 -10.35 -24.22
N SER A 163 -6.96 -9.83 -23.36
CA SER A 163 -5.73 -10.53 -22.97
C SER A 163 -6.00 -11.67 -21.99
N THR A 164 -6.89 -11.46 -21.02
CA THR A 164 -7.12 -12.41 -19.91
C THR A 164 -8.29 -13.34 -20.13
N GLY A 165 -9.25 -12.97 -21.00
CA GLY A 165 -10.53 -13.68 -21.14
C GLY A 165 -11.51 -13.46 -19.99
N TYR A 166 -11.16 -12.72 -18.94
CA TYR A 166 -12.05 -12.42 -17.82
C TYR A 166 -13.20 -11.50 -18.25
N GLY A 167 -14.37 -11.71 -17.68
CA GLY A 167 -15.51 -10.80 -17.89
C GLY A 167 -15.21 -9.37 -17.45
N ARG A 168 -15.71 -8.37 -18.18
CA ARG A 168 -15.48 -6.94 -17.89
C ARG A 168 -15.93 -6.54 -16.48
N ASP A 169 -17.05 -7.08 -16.01
CA ASP A 169 -17.57 -6.80 -14.67
C ASP A 169 -16.62 -7.33 -13.61
N LYS A 170 -16.13 -8.56 -13.78
CA LYS A 170 -15.12 -9.15 -12.89
C LYS A 170 -13.87 -8.27 -12.85
N ILE A 171 -13.31 -7.91 -14.02
CA ILE A 171 -12.12 -7.04 -14.10
C ILE A 171 -12.36 -5.72 -13.37
N SER A 172 -13.53 -5.08 -13.58
CA SER A 172 -13.87 -3.81 -12.94
C SER A 172 -13.90 -3.92 -11.41
N VAL A 173 -14.49 -4.96 -10.87
CA VAL A 173 -14.53 -5.19 -9.42
C VAL A 173 -13.13 -5.34 -8.85
N TYR A 174 -12.29 -6.17 -9.49
CA TYR A 174 -10.93 -6.43 -9.00
C TYR A 174 -10.01 -5.20 -9.14
N LEU A 175 -10.14 -4.43 -10.22
CA LEU A 175 -9.42 -3.17 -10.38
C LEU A 175 -9.86 -2.14 -9.33
N ASN A 176 -11.14 -2.04 -9.02
CA ASN A 176 -11.62 -1.15 -7.96
C ASN A 176 -11.04 -1.56 -6.59
N ASN A 177 -10.98 -2.84 -6.28
CA ASN A 177 -10.35 -3.33 -5.05
C ASN A 177 -8.85 -2.94 -4.97
N LEU A 178 -8.12 -2.99 -6.09
CA LEU A 178 -6.73 -2.52 -6.16
C LEU A 178 -6.63 -1.00 -5.97
N ILE A 179 -7.59 -0.24 -6.51
CA ILE A 179 -7.67 1.22 -6.36
C ILE A 179 -7.95 1.60 -4.90
N GLU A 180 -8.90 0.94 -4.26
CA GLU A 180 -9.23 1.17 -2.84
C GLU A 180 -8.03 0.92 -1.91
N ARG A 181 -7.09 0.06 -2.32
CA ARG A 181 -5.86 -0.24 -1.58
C ARG A 181 -4.64 0.56 -2.05
N GLU A 182 -4.87 1.55 -2.88
CA GLU A 182 -3.82 2.41 -3.42
C GLU A 182 -2.73 1.67 -4.22
N ILE A 183 -2.99 0.44 -4.70
CA ILE A 183 -2.05 -0.33 -5.56
C ILE A 183 -2.18 0.09 -7.02
N ALA A 184 -3.39 0.42 -7.45
CA ALA A 184 -3.65 0.92 -8.79
C ALA A 184 -4.43 2.23 -8.73
N GLU A 185 -4.46 2.95 -9.82
CA GLU A 185 -5.28 4.15 -9.96
C GLU A 185 -5.96 4.21 -11.32
N LYS A 186 -7.04 4.98 -11.38
CA LYS A 186 -7.75 5.27 -12.62
C LYS A 186 -7.55 6.71 -13.02
N ILE A 187 -6.91 6.92 -14.17
CA ILE A 187 -6.57 8.24 -14.70
C ILE A 187 -7.61 8.64 -15.75
N PHE A 188 -7.97 9.90 -15.74
CA PHE A 188 -8.90 10.50 -16.71
C PHE A 188 -8.18 11.56 -17.54
N SER A 189 -8.69 11.81 -18.76
CA SER A 189 -8.20 12.91 -19.58
C SER A 189 -8.45 14.24 -18.86
N TYR A 190 -7.48 15.16 -18.92
CA TYR A 190 -7.54 16.48 -18.29
C TYR A 190 -8.78 17.27 -18.72
N ASP A 191 -9.15 17.22 -20.02
CA ASP A 191 -10.26 17.97 -20.59
C ASP A 191 -11.66 17.51 -20.13
N LYS A 192 -11.75 16.35 -19.51
CA LYS A 192 -13.02 15.69 -19.24
C LYS A 192 -12.99 15.00 -17.89
N GLY A 193 -12.87 15.71 -16.81
CA GLY A 193 -12.79 15.18 -15.45
C GLY A 193 -13.65 13.93 -15.14
N PRO A 194 -13.53 13.32 -14.00
CA PRO A 194 -14.15 12.03 -13.64
C PRO A 194 -15.68 12.05 -13.83
N GLU A 195 -16.32 13.20 -13.70
CA GLU A 195 -17.78 13.37 -13.80
C GLU A 195 -18.32 13.10 -15.22
N HIS A 196 -17.54 13.36 -16.27
CA HIS A 196 -17.99 13.26 -17.65
C HIS A 196 -17.58 11.96 -18.39
N ASN A 197 -16.65 11.17 -17.85
CA ASN A 197 -16.09 10.00 -18.54
C ASN A 197 -15.78 8.80 -17.66
N VAL A 198 -16.66 8.40 -16.77
CA VAL A 198 -16.48 7.19 -15.93
C VAL A 198 -16.07 5.94 -16.74
N ARG A 199 -16.47 5.86 -18.03
CA ARG A 199 -16.17 4.74 -18.93
C ARG A 199 -14.85 4.84 -19.71
N LYS A 200 -14.17 6.00 -19.71
CA LYS A 200 -12.96 6.25 -20.56
C LYS A 200 -11.64 6.41 -19.78
N GLY A 201 -11.63 6.07 -18.50
CA GLY A 201 -10.40 6.10 -17.71
C GLY A 201 -9.42 5.02 -18.13
N LEU A 202 -8.13 5.33 -17.94
CA LEU A 202 -7.03 4.39 -18.04
C LEU A 202 -6.65 3.89 -16.65
N TYR A 203 -6.34 2.63 -16.54
CA TYR A 203 -5.84 2.03 -15.30
C TYR A 203 -4.32 1.93 -15.37
N ARG A 204 -3.65 2.23 -14.27
CA ARG A 204 -2.21 1.98 -14.12
C ARG A 204 -1.89 1.55 -12.69
N ILE A 205 -0.73 0.96 -12.50
CA ILE A 205 -0.16 0.76 -11.17
C ILE A 205 0.11 2.16 -10.61
N LYS A 206 -0.28 2.39 -9.35
CA LYS A 206 -0.01 3.64 -8.68
C LYS A 206 1.48 3.68 -8.36
N ASP A 207 2.16 4.71 -8.85
CA ASP A 207 3.52 4.98 -8.45
C ASP A 207 3.49 5.49 -7.00
N GLY A 208 4.33 4.91 -6.14
CA GLY A 208 4.49 5.31 -4.76
C GLY A 208 5.13 6.69 -4.63
#